data_475476a8acf361ecfec3e86d85b37a2c
#
_entry.id   475476a8acf361ecfec3e86d85b37a2c
#
_cell.length_a   1.000
_cell.length_b   1.000
_cell.length_c   1.000
_cell.angle_alpha   90.00
_cell.angle_beta   90.00
_cell.angle_gamma   90.00
#
_symmetry.space_group_name_H-M   'P 1'
#
loop_
_entity.id
_entity.type
_entity.pdbx_description
1 polymer ?
#
loop_
_entity_poly.entity_id
_entity_poly.type
_entity_poly.pdbx_seq_one_letter_code
_entity_poly.pdbx_strand_id
1 'polypeptide(L)'
;TFNLLESCRKFFYSLDVEKKSKFIFHHISTDEVFGSLGEKGRFSESTPYDPRSPYSASKASSDHLVRSWYHTFGLPVIVTNCSNNFGPWQFPEKLIPLVTLKGIQKEPIPLYGDGCNIRDWLFVEDHVDALLLAALKGKVGETYCIGGYGEKSNKEIVLKICEILDNEIPNQTPHNKLIKYVLDRPGHDKRYAINPSKIETELGWKPKYGLEKGLRKTVLWYLKNYDWCQNIFKKGNYRLERLGK
;
A
#
# COMPACT_ATOMS: atom_id res chain seq x y z
N THR A 1 4.21 18.46 -0.82
CA THR A 1 3.22 18.61 0.28
C THR A 1 3.04 20.08 0.66
N PHE A 2 4.12 20.82 0.97
CA PHE A 2 4.05 22.23 1.39
C PHE A 2 3.18 23.11 0.44
N ASN A 3 3.51 23.15 -0.85
CA ASN A 3 2.79 23.96 -1.83
C ASN A 3 1.28 23.62 -1.89
N LEU A 4 0.94 22.33 -1.79
CA LEU A 4 -0.45 21.89 -1.78
C LEU A 4 -1.19 22.34 -0.50
N LEU A 5 -0.55 22.22 0.66
CA LEU A 5 -1.11 22.67 1.93
C LEU A 5 -1.36 24.19 1.94
N GLU A 6 -0.42 24.99 1.41
CA GLU A 6 -0.62 26.44 1.28
C GLU A 6 -1.76 26.81 0.31
N SER A 7 -1.87 26.09 -0.80
CA SER A 7 -2.99 26.29 -1.72
C SER A 7 -4.32 25.91 -1.08
N CYS A 8 -4.37 24.78 -0.38
CA CYS A 8 -5.55 24.33 0.35
C CYS A 8 -5.94 25.30 1.48
N ARG A 9 -4.96 25.83 2.22
CA ARG A 9 -5.20 26.82 3.28
C ARG A 9 -5.83 28.10 2.72
N LYS A 10 -5.26 28.66 1.64
CA LYS A 10 -5.80 29.84 0.96
C LYS A 10 -7.23 29.58 0.46
N PHE A 11 -7.45 28.44 -0.18
CA PHE A 11 -8.78 28.04 -0.64
C PHE A 11 -9.77 27.89 0.53
N PHE A 12 -9.38 27.16 1.58
CA PHE A 12 -10.22 26.99 2.77
C PHE A 12 -10.65 28.33 3.38
N TYR A 13 -9.73 29.30 3.50
CA TYR A 13 -10.08 30.61 4.05
C TYR A 13 -11.01 31.42 3.16
N SER A 14 -11.02 31.21 1.84
CA SER A 14 -11.93 31.87 0.90
C SER A 14 -13.36 31.29 0.90
N LEU A 15 -13.57 30.12 1.51
CA LEU A 15 -14.87 29.47 1.57
C LEU A 15 -15.81 30.20 2.54
N ASP A 16 -17.13 30.17 2.25
CA ASP A 16 -18.16 30.48 3.21
C ASP A 16 -18.26 29.47 4.36
N VAL A 17 -19.02 29.79 5.40
CA VAL A 17 -19.14 28.98 6.61
C VAL A 17 -19.68 27.56 6.30
N GLU A 18 -20.66 27.46 5.41
CA GLU A 18 -21.26 26.18 5.05
C GLU A 18 -20.24 25.26 4.35
N LYS A 19 -19.50 25.79 3.38
CA LYS A 19 -18.46 25.02 2.68
C LYS A 19 -17.28 24.68 3.56
N LYS A 20 -16.88 25.57 4.47
CA LYS A 20 -15.84 25.31 5.48
C LYS A 20 -16.18 24.12 6.36
N SER A 21 -17.44 23.98 6.77
CA SER A 21 -17.88 22.86 7.61
C SER A 21 -17.80 21.48 6.94
N LYS A 22 -17.74 21.46 5.61
CA LYS A 22 -17.67 20.25 4.78
C LYS A 22 -16.27 20.00 4.22
N PHE A 23 -15.32 20.92 4.42
CA PHE A 23 -13.98 20.82 3.85
C PHE A 23 -13.10 19.90 4.71
N ILE A 24 -12.43 18.96 4.06
CA ILE A 24 -11.42 18.09 4.68
C ILE A 24 -10.20 17.95 3.74
N PHE A 25 -9.02 18.13 4.29
CA PHE A 25 -7.78 17.73 3.66
C PHE A 25 -7.40 16.34 4.16
N HIS A 26 -7.66 15.31 3.36
CA HIS A 26 -7.31 13.94 3.69
C HIS A 26 -5.93 13.59 3.14
N HIS A 27 -4.97 13.37 4.04
CA HIS A 27 -3.61 12.96 3.72
C HIS A 27 -3.44 11.45 3.82
N ILE A 28 -3.09 10.81 2.70
CA ILE A 28 -2.87 9.38 2.63
C ILE A 28 -1.37 9.10 2.76
N SER A 29 -0.98 8.42 3.83
CA SER A 29 0.39 8.04 4.19
C SER A 29 0.58 6.52 4.18
N THR A 30 1.63 6.05 4.82
CA THR A 30 2.09 4.67 4.81
C THR A 30 2.51 4.22 6.21
N ASP A 31 2.49 2.93 6.47
CA ASP A 31 3.05 2.32 7.68
C ASP A 31 4.59 2.37 7.73
N GLU A 32 5.24 2.55 6.60
CA GLU A 32 6.71 2.66 6.54
C GLU A 32 7.27 3.85 7.35
N VAL A 33 6.44 4.82 7.71
CA VAL A 33 6.84 5.94 8.58
C VAL A 33 7.15 5.50 10.02
N PHE A 34 6.63 4.35 10.46
CA PHE A 34 6.83 3.81 11.80
C PHE A 34 8.12 2.98 11.95
N GLY A 35 8.84 2.72 10.85
CA GLY A 35 10.05 1.91 10.86
C GLY A 35 9.79 0.42 10.69
N SER A 36 10.59 -0.44 11.34
CA SER A 36 10.50 -1.90 11.22
C SER A 36 10.18 -2.56 12.55
N LEU A 37 9.22 -3.46 12.54
CA LEU A 37 8.87 -4.28 13.70
C LEU A 37 9.85 -5.44 13.89
N GLY A 38 9.99 -5.90 15.14
CA GLY A 38 10.53 -7.21 15.47
C GLY A 38 9.53 -8.34 15.19
N GLU A 39 9.66 -9.44 15.94
CA GLU A 39 8.80 -10.62 15.74
C GLU A 39 7.34 -10.40 16.17
N LYS A 40 7.10 -9.49 17.09
CA LYS A 40 5.79 -9.22 17.70
C LYS A 40 5.41 -7.75 17.61
N GLY A 41 4.15 -7.47 17.92
CA GLY A 41 3.59 -6.12 17.93
C GLY A 41 2.99 -5.69 16.60
N ARG A 42 2.33 -4.54 16.60
CA ARG A 42 1.73 -3.88 15.45
C ARG A 42 1.84 -2.38 15.63
N PHE A 43 2.04 -1.66 14.54
CA PHE A 43 1.97 -0.20 14.54
C PHE A 43 0.56 0.29 14.83
N SER A 44 0.46 1.36 15.58
CA SER A 44 -0.79 2.06 15.88
C SER A 44 -0.58 3.57 15.76
N GLU A 45 -1.62 4.34 15.92
CA GLU A 45 -1.57 5.80 15.85
C GLU A 45 -0.67 6.44 16.93
N SER A 46 -0.38 5.71 18.00
CA SER A 46 0.54 6.14 19.07
C SER A 46 1.99 5.70 18.86
N THR A 47 2.28 4.92 17.83
CA THR A 47 3.64 4.48 17.54
C THR A 47 4.50 5.66 17.08
N PRO A 48 5.67 5.91 17.69
CA PRO A 48 6.60 6.94 17.22
C PRO A 48 7.08 6.66 15.79
N TYR A 49 7.33 7.73 15.03
CA TYR A 49 7.92 7.62 13.69
C TYR A 49 9.41 7.28 13.77
N ASP A 50 9.84 6.27 13.00
CA ASP A 50 11.23 5.83 12.84
C ASP A 50 11.51 5.47 11.36
N PRO A 51 11.35 6.41 10.41
CA PRO A 51 11.49 6.13 8.98
C PRO A 51 12.93 5.73 8.63
N ARG A 52 13.11 4.62 7.91
CA ARG A 52 14.42 4.02 7.60
C ARG A 52 14.81 4.06 6.11
N SER A 53 14.04 4.74 5.29
CA SER A 53 14.34 4.94 3.88
C SER A 53 14.09 6.39 3.46
N PRO A 54 14.71 6.89 2.37
CA PRO A 54 14.39 8.23 1.84
C PRO A 54 12.91 8.41 1.53
N TYR A 55 12.22 7.37 1.05
CA TYR A 55 10.79 7.38 0.81
C TYR A 55 10.02 7.56 2.12
N SER A 56 10.24 6.69 3.11
CA SER A 56 9.51 6.75 4.38
C SER A 56 9.81 8.05 5.14
N ALA A 57 11.05 8.58 5.07
CA ALA A 57 11.41 9.87 5.64
C ALA A 57 10.64 11.02 4.97
N SER A 58 10.50 11.01 3.64
CA SER A 58 9.74 12.01 2.90
C SER A 58 8.24 11.98 3.26
N LYS A 59 7.69 10.77 3.46
CA LYS A 59 6.29 10.58 3.89
C LYS A 59 6.07 11.04 5.34
N ALA A 60 6.97 10.68 6.26
CA ALA A 60 6.92 11.15 7.64
C ALA A 60 7.00 12.69 7.72
N SER A 61 7.89 13.31 6.95
CA SER A 61 7.96 14.77 6.85
C SER A 61 6.64 15.38 6.35
N SER A 62 5.99 14.73 5.37
CA SER A 62 4.68 15.16 4.87
C SER A 62 3.60 15.06 5.95
N ASP A 63 3.57 13.97 6.72
CA ASP A 63 2.62 13.78 7.82
C ASP A 63 2.78 14.86 8.90
N HIS A 64 4.03 15.20 9.25
CA HIS A 64 4.32 16.29 10.21
C HIS A 64 3.87 17.65 9.67
N LEU A 65 4.10 17.95 8.39
CA LEU A 65 3.62 19.18 7.76
C LEU A 65 2.08 19.26 7.82
N VAL A 66 1.37 18.19 7.47
CA VAL A 66 -0.10 18.16 7.50
C VAL A 66 -0.62 18.44 8.91
N ARG A 67 -0.07 17.80 9.92
CA ARG A 67 -0.44 18.04 11.32
C ARG A 67 -0.12 19.47 11.77
N SER A 68 1.01 20.03 11.35
CA SER A 68 1.37 21.41 11.69
C SER A 68 0.41 22.44 11.10
N TRP A 69 -0.10 22.22 9.88
CA TRP A 69 -1.13 23.07 9.27
C TRP A 69 -2.46 23.03 10.02
N TYR A 70 -2.83 21.87 10.55
CA TYR A 70 -3.98 21.74 11.45
C TYR A 70 -3.80 22.55 12.73
N HIS A 71 -2.69 22.34 13.45
CA HIS A 71 -2.46 23.00 14.74
C HIS A 71 -2.21 24.51 14.61
N THR A 72 -1.52 24.95 13.55
CA THR A 72 -1.15 26.36 13.38
C THR A 72 -2.25 27.18 12.72
N PHE A 73 -2.90 26.63 11.72
CA PHE A 73 -3.81 27.36 10.84
C PHE A 73 -5.27 26.90 10.90
N GLY A 74 -5.58 25.88 11.69
CA GLY A 74 -6.92 25.30 11.77
C GLY A 74 -7.42 24.66 10.48
N LEU A 75 -6.49 24.26 9.55
CA LEU A 75 -6.89 23.55 8.35
C LEU A 75 -7.45 22.18 8.74
N PRO A 76 -8.71 21.84 8.40
CA PRO A 76 -9.30 20.56 8.79
C PRO A 76 -8.60 19.42 8.05
N VAL A 77 -7.86 18.58 8.77
CA VAL A 77 -7.10 17.47 8.19
C VAL A 77 -7.50 16.14 8.79
N ILE A 78 -7.34 15.07 8.01
CA ILE A 78 -7.31 13.67 8.48
C ILE A 78 -6.06 13.03 7.88
N VAL A 79 -5.36 12.21 8.66
CA VAL A 79 -4.21 11.42 8.19
C VAL A 79 -4.58 9.95 8.23
N THR A 80 -4.24 9.20 7.19
CA THR A 80 -4.35 7.73 7.20
C THR A 80 -3.02 7.09 6.88
N ASN A 81 -2.60 6.10 7.68
CA ASN A 81 -1.41 5.30 7.46
C ASN A 81 -1.85 3.88 7.09
N CYS A 82 -1.58 3.45 5.87
CA CYS A 82 -2.02 2.14 5.39
C CYS A 82 -0.87 1.15 5.28
N SER A 83 -1.21 -0.14 5.39
CA SER A 83 -0.33 -1.25 5.08
C SER A 83 -0.15 -1.47 3.57
N ASN A 84 0.57 -2.52 3.17
CA ASN A 84 0.92 -2.78 1.78
C ASN A 84 -0.30 -3.08 0.91
N ASN A 85 -0.66 -2.14 0.06
CA ASN A 85 -1.79 -2.30 -0.86
C ASN A 85 -1.46 -3.21 -2.04
N PHE A 86 -2.45 -3.98 -2.46
CA PHE A 86 -2.41 -4.76 -3.70
C PHE A 86 -3.78 -4.84 -4.35
N GLY A 87 -3.82 -5.05 -5.65
CA GLY A 87 -5.08 -5.18 -6.38
C GLY A 87 -4.96 -4.86 -7.87
N PRO A 88 -6.09 -4.82 -8.58
CA PRO A 88 -6.19 -4.34 -9.95
C PRO A 88 -5.54 -2.95 -10.15
N TRP A 89 -5.00 -2.70 -11.34
CA TRP A 89 -4.39 -1.43 -11.73
C TRP A 89 -3.09 -1.06 -11.01
N GLN A 90 -2.55 -1.90 -10.11
CA GLN A 90 -1.27 -1.63 -9.48
C GLN A 90 -0.15 -1.63 -10.53
N PHE A 91 0.74 -0.63 -10.45
CA PHE A 91 1.85 -0.52 -11.41
C PHE A 91 2.74 -1.77 -11.40
N PRO A 92 3.15 -2.29 -12.57
CA PRO A 92 3.82 -3.60 -12.71
C PRO A 92 5.19 -3.76 -12.03
N GLU A 93 5.76 -2.72 -11.46
CA GLU A 93 6.99 -2.76 -10.66
C GLU A 93 6.82 -3.46 -9.31
N LYS A 94 5.61 -3.42 -8.76
CA LYS A 94 5.33 -3.96 -7.42
C LYS A 94 5.30 -5.49 -7.42
N LEU A 95 5.56 -6.09 -6.23
CA LEU A 95 5.76 -7.54 -6.09
C LEU A 95 4.65 -8.38 -6.75
N ILE A 96 3.39 -8.15 -6.37
CA ILE A 96 2.28 -9.00 -6.84
C ILE A 96 2.08 -8.92 -8.35
N PRO A 97 1.97 -7.72 -8.97
CA PRO A 97 1.87 -7.66 -10.43
C PRO A 97 3.12 -8.17 -11.14
N LEU A 98 4.32 -7.88 -10.64
CA LEU A 98 5.57 -8.37 -11.23
C LEU A 98 5.61 -9.90 -11.28
N VAL A 99 5.35 -10.56 -10.15
CA VAL A 99 5.31 -12.03 -10.06
C VAL A 99 4.27 -12.62 -11.00
N THR A 100 3.07 -12.03 -11.01
CA THR A 100 1.98 -12.48 -11.89
C THR A 100 2.38 -12.39 -13.37
N LEU A 101 2.92 -11.25 -13.79
CA LEU A 101 3.31 -11.03 -15.19
C LEU A 101 4.49 -11.90 -15.61
N LYS A 102 5.51 -12.07 -14.75
CA LYS A 102 6.62 -12.99 -15.00
C LYS A 102 6.14 -14.43 -15.11
N GLY A 103 5.18 -14.84 -14.28
CA GLY A 103 4.53 -16.16 -14.39
C GLY A 103 3.81 -16.35 -15.72
N ILE A 104 2.98 -15.38 -16.14
CA ILE A 104 2.27 -15.39 -17.42
C ILE A 104 3.27 -15.51 -18.60
N GLN A 105 4.38 -14.78 -18.52
CA GLN A 105 5.44 -14.80 -19.55
C GLN A 105 6.34 -16.03 -19.49
N LYS A 106 6.19 -16.88 -18.46
CA LYS A 106 7.08 -18.03 -18.18
C LYS A 106 8.55 -17.62 -18.00
N GLU A 107 8.77 -16.43 -17.46
CA GLU A 107 10.08 -15.86 -17.18
C GLU A 107 10.48 -16.07 -15.72
N PRO A 108 11.79 -15.98 -15.39
CA PRO A 108 12.27 -16.08 -14.01
C PRO A 108 11.57 -15.06 -13.10
N ILE A 109 11.03 -15.52 -11.97
CA ILE A 109 10.36 -14.74 -10.94
C ILE A 109 11.39 -14.33 -9.87
N PRO A 110 11.78 -13.05 -9.78
CA PRO A 110 12.78 -12.62 -8.80
C PRO A 110 12.21 -12.59 -7.39
N LEU A 111 12.86 -13.25 -6.44
CA LEU A 111 12.58 -13.18 -5.01
C LEU A 111 13.82 -12.63 -4.29
N TYR A 112 13.68 -11.45 -3.68
CA TYR A 112 14.78 -10.75 -3.03
C TYR A 112 15.15 -11.40 -1.70
N GLY A 113 16.47 -11.54 -1.44
CA GLY A 113 17.00 -12.18 -0.24
C GLY A 113 16.50 -13.63 -0.10
N ASP A 114 16.06 -14.00 1.08
CA ASP A 114 15.41 -15.27 1.40
C ASP A 114 13.89 -15.25 1.24
N GLY A 115 13.33 -14.06 0.95
CA GLY A 115 11.89 -13.83 0.84
C GLY A 115 11.15 -13.82 2.18
N CYS A 116 11.85 -13.77 3.31
CA CYS A 116 11.25 -13.84 4.66
C CYS A 116 10.70 -12.48 5.18
N ASN A 117 10.89 -11.40 4.45
CA ASN A 117 10.32 -10.10 4.84
C ASN A 117 8.79 -10.18 4.89
N ILE A 118 8.21 -9.82 6.03
CA ILE A 118 6.77 -9.90 6.29
C ILE A 118 6.11 -8.56 6.00
N ARG A 119 4.97 -8.61 5.35
CA ARG A 119 4.11 -7.44 5.07
C ARG A 119 2.67 -7.76 5.48
N ASP A 120 1.96 -6.74 5.91
CA ASP A 120 0.52 -6.81 6.07
C ASP A 120 -0.12 -6.38 4.74
N TRP A 121 -0.79 -7.32 4.08
CA TRP A 121 -1.31 -7.14 2.73
C TRP A 121 -2.78 -6.72 2.78
N LEU A 122 -3.06 -5.53 2.25
CA LEU A 122 -4.40 -4.92 2.23
C LEU A 122 -4.92 -4.85 0.78
N PHE A 123 -6.06 -5.46 0.53
CA PHE A 123 -6.70 -5.39 -0.79
C PHE A 123 -7.19 -3.97 -1.07
N VAL A 124 -6.92 -3.46 -2.28
CA VAL A 124 -7.11 -2.05 -2.62
C VAL A 124 -8.56 -1.56 -2.46
N GLU A 125 -9.56 -2.42 -2.74
CA GLU A 125 -10.96 -2.03 -2.57
C GLU A 125 -11.33 -1.83 -1.08
N ASP A 126 -10.80 -2.67 -0.18
CA ASP A 126 -10.95 -2.48 1.26
C ASP A 126 -10.27 -1.18 1.72
N HIS A 127 -9.10 -0.85 1.16
CA HIS A 127 -8.42 0.41 1.47
C HIS A 127 -9.24 1.62 1.00
N VAL A 128 -9.77 1.58 -0.22
CA VAL A 128 -10.62 2.67 -0.75
C VAL A 128 -11.87 2.88 0.12
N ASP A 129 -12.52 1.79 0.55
CA ASP A 129 -13.65 1.86 1.48
C ASP A 129 -13.25 2.55 2.81
N ALA A 130 -12.06 2.22 3.36
CA ALA A 130 -11.54 2.87 4.56
C ALA A 130 -11.26 4.35 4.36
N LEU A 131 -10.65 4.73 3.22
CA LEU A 131 -10.34 6.12 2.89
C LEU A 131 -11.63 6.96 2.75
N LEU A 132 -12.62 6.45 2.03
CA LEU A 132 -13.90 7.13 1.89
C LEU A 132 -14.60 7.30 3.24
N LEU A 133 -14.58 6.25 4.06
CA LEU A 133 -15.19 6.31 5.38
C LEU A 133 -14.47 7.31 6.30
N ALA A 134 -13.13 7.32 6.29
CA ALA A 134 -12.34 8.30 7.03
C ALA A 134 -12.63 9.73 6.57
N ALA A 135 -12.71 9.98 5.25
CA ALA A 135 -13.03 11.28 4.69
C ALA A 135 -14.43 11.77 5.06
N LEU A 136 -15.43 10.86 5.13
CA LEU A 136 -16.83 11.21 5.36
C LEU A 136 -17.23 11.27 6.84
N LYS A 137 -16.59 10.46 7.69
CA LYS A 137 -16.99 10.25 9.09
C LYS A 137 -15.83 10.37 10.08
N GLY A 138 -14.60 10.45 9.61
CA GLY A 138 -13.43 10.58 10.46
C GLY A 138 -13.42 11.90 11.22
N LYS A 139 -12.85 11.87 12.41
CA LYS A 139 -12.71 13.04 13.25
C LYS A 139 -11.55 13.93 12.77
N VAL A 140 -11.83 15.20 12.58
CA VAL A 140 -10.83 16.20 12.14
C VAL A 140 -9.66 16.26 13.13
N GLY A 141 -8.45 16.30 12.62
CA GLY A 141 -7.20 16.29 13.39
C GLY A 141 -6.68 14.89 13.73
N GLU A 142 -7.49 13.85 13.52
CA GLU A 142 -7.12 12.49 13.89
C GLU A 142 -6.32 11.75 12.80
N THR A 143 -5.63 10.71 13.26
CA THR A 143 -4.95 9.74 12.41
C THR A 143 -5.66 8.40 12.53
N TYR A 144 -5.76 7.66 11.41
CA TYR A 144 -6.29 6.29 11.37
C TYR A 144 -5.30 5.35 10.70
N CYS A 145 -4.94 4.28 11.40
CA CYS A 145 -4.16 3.19 10.84
C CYS A 145 -5.09 2.18 10.13
N ILE A 146 -4.72 1.78 8.90
CA ILE A 146 -5.53 0.90 8.05
C ILE A 146 -4.70 -0.33 7.68
N GLY A 147 -5.04 -1.49 8.24
CA GLY A 147 -4.37 -2.78 8.01
C GLY A 147 -5.31 -3.87 7.55
N GLY A 148 -4.78 -4.85 6.82
CA GLY A 148 -5.57 -5.93 6.21
C GLY A 148 -5.64 -7.22 7.02
N TYR A 149 -4.94 -7.32 8.15
CA TYR A 149 -4.70 -8.59 8.88
C TYR A 149 -4.08 -9.69 8.01
N GLY A 150 -3.44 -9.26 6.92
CA GLY A 150 -2.88 -10.14 5.89
C GLY A 150 -1.38 -10.38 6.04
N GLU A 151 -0.87 -10.54 7.27
CA GLU A 151 0.56 -10.73 7.51
C GLU A 151 1.08 -12.00 6.82
N LYS A 152 1.91 -11.82 5.79
CA LYS A 152 2.57 -12.89 5.05
C LYS A 152 3.95 -12.45 4.58
N SER A 153 4.88 -13.42 4.53
CA SER A 153 6.17 -13.20 3.91
C SER A 153 6.05 -13.02 2.39
N ASN A 154 7.01 -12.34 1.80
CA ASN A 154 7.08 -12.21 0.34
C ASN A 154 7.09 -13.57 -0.35
N LYS A 155 7.81 -14.56 0.22
CA LYS A 155 7.86 -15.94 -0.29
C LYS A 155 6.49 -16.61 -0.28
N GLU A 156 5.72 -16.49 0.81
CA GLU A 156 4.36 -17.06 0.86
C GLU A 156 3.45 -16.45 -0.20
N ILE A 157 3.52 -15.12 -0.40
CA ILE A 157 2.74 -14.44 -1.46
C ILE A 157 3.14 -14.94 -2.84
N VAL A 158 4.44 -15.03 -3.13
CA VAL A 158 4.92 -15.52 -4.42
C VAL A 158 4.45 -16.96 -4.69
N LEU A 159 4.53 -17.84 -3.69
CA LEU A 159 4.06 -19.22 -3.82
C LEU A 159 2.54 -19.29 -4.06
N LYS A 160 1.74 -18.47 -3.36
CA LYS A 160 0.28 -18.41 -3.58
C LYS A 160 -0.08 -17.89 -4.99
N ILE A 161 0.67 -16.93 -5.51
CA ILE A 161 0.48 -16.48 -6.91
C ILE A 161 0.80 -17.60 -7.89
N CYS A 162 1.91 -18.32 -7.68
CA CYS A 162 2.25 -19.47 -8.51
C CYS A 162 1.16 -20.54 -8.50
N GLU A 163 0.62 -20.87 -7.33
CA GLU A 163 -0.50 -21.81 -7.19
C GLU A 163 -1.76 -21.35 -7.97
N ILE A 164 -2.11 -20.06 -7.88
CA ILE A 164 -3.23 -19.52 -8.64
C ILE A 164 -2.98 -19.61 -10.15
N LEU A 165 -1.75 -19.29 -10.61
CA LEU A 165 -1.38 -19.39 -12.02
C LEU A 165 -1.38 -20.83 -12.51
N ASP A 166 -0.90 -21.79 -11.70
CA ASP A 166 -0.97 -23.21 -12.04
C ASP A 166 -2.38 -23.73 -12.23
N ASN A 167 -3.35 -23.18 -11.47
CA ASN A 167 -4.78 -23.53 -11.61
C ASN A 167 -5.44 -22.83 -12.81
N GLU A 168 -5.09 -21.58 -13.13
CA GLU A 168 -5.78 -20.80 -14.18
C GLU A 168 -5.15 -20.97 -15.57
N ILE A 169 -3.84 -21.13 -15.65
CA ILE A 169 -3.06 -21.31 -16.87
C ILE A 169 -2.03 -22.45 -16.69
N PRO A 170 -2.48 -23.70 -16.57
CA PRO A 170 -1.60 -24.85 -16.35
C PRO A 170 -0.43 -24.89 -17.32
N ASN A 171 0.74 -25.27 -16.81
CA ASN A 171 1.96 -25.44 -17.60
C ASN A 171 2.59 -26.80 -17.29
N GLN A 172 3.43 -27.33 -18.20
CA GLN A 172 4.17 -28.58 -17.96
C GLN A 172 5.07 -28.47 -16.72
N THR A 173 5.67 -27.30 -16.51
CA THR A 173 6.49 -27.02 -15.32
C THR A 173 5.70 -26.08 -14.41
N PRO A 174 5.50 -26.42 -13.12
CA PRO A 174 4.83 -25.56 -12.17
C PRO A 174 5.51 -24.19 -12.05
N HIS A 175 4.71 -23.13 -11.90
CA HIS A 175 5.19 -21.74 -11.87
C HIS A 175 6.18 -21.49 -10.71
N ASN A 176 6.09 -22.21 -9.61
CA ASN A 176 7.03 -22.08 -8.49
C ASN A 176 8.49 -22.46 -8.87
N LYS A 177 8.69 -23.23 -9.94
CA LYS A 177 10.04 -23.53 -10.47
C LYS A 177 10.68 -22.36 -11.20
N LEU A 178 9.91 -21.33 -11.52
CA LEU A 178 10.41 -20.08 -12.10
C LEU A 178 11.06 -19.17 -11.04
N ILE A 179 10.86 -19.43 -9.74
CA ILE A 179 11.39 -18.59 -8.67
C ILE A 179 12.92 -18.61 -8.68
N LYS A 180 13.52 -17.42 -8.72
CA LYS A 180 14.97 -17.21 -8.62
C LYS A 180 15.26 -16.24 -7.48
N TYR A 181 16.04 -16.72 -6.51
CA TYR A 181 16.55 -15.88 -5.43
C TYR A 181 17.59 -14.91 -5.98
N VAL A 182 17.43 -13.63 -5.66
CA VAL A 182 18.32 -12.56 -6.08
C VAL A 182 18.83 -11.78 -4.87
N LEU A 183 19.91 -11.01 -5.06
CA LEU A 183 20.48 -10.19 -3.98
C LEU A 183 19.41 -9.29 -3.36
N ASP A 184 19.40 -9.23 -2.03
CA ASP A 184 18.44 -8.38 -1.31
C ASP A 184 18.74 -6.89 -1.54
N ARG A 185 17.72 -6.05 -1.33
CA ARG A 185 17.85 -4.61 -1.48
C ARG A 185 18.38 -3.98 -0.19
N PRO A 186 19.21 -2.93 -0.27
CA PRO A 186 19.63 -2.18 0.91
C PRO A 186 18.44 -1.63 1.70
N GLY A 187 18.53 -1.67 3.03
CA GLY A 187 17.49 -1.12 3.91
C GLY A 187 16.13 -1.84 3.81
N HIS A 188 16.14 -3.13 3.51
CA HIS A 188 14.91 -3.91 3.41
C HIS A 188 14.36 -4.25 4.80
N ASP A 189 13.39 -3.48 5.27
CA ASP A 189 12.74 -3.68 6.56
C ASP A 189 12.16 -5.08 6.71
N LYS A 190 12.30 -5.63 7.93
CA LYS A 190 12.00 -7.02 8.23
C LYS A 190 10.50 -7.30 8.26
N ARG A 191 9.74 -6.48 8.99
CA ARG A 191 8.32 -6.72 9.20
C ARG A 191 7.53 -5.44 9.37
N TYR A 192 6.39 -5.39 8.70
CA TYR A 192 5.32 -4.41 8.89
C TYR A 192 4.01 -5.11 9.26
N ALA A 193 3.32 -4.57 10.26
CA ALA A 193 1.97 -4.97 10.62
C ALA A 193 1.26 -3.79 11.29
N ILE A 194 -0.01 -3.58 10.96
CA ILE A 194 -0.83 -2.48 11.47
C ILE A 194 -1.93 -3.01 12.39
N ASN A 195 -2.22 -2.23 13.42
CA ASN A 195 -3.41 -2.40 14.26
C ASN A 195 -4.50 -1.42 13.79
N PRO A 196 -5.56 -1.89 13.10
CA PRO A 196 -6.64 -1.02 12.62
C PRO A 196 -7.77 -0.82 13.64
N SER A 197 -7.58 -1.19 14.90
CA SER A 197 -8.65 -1.18 15.92
C SER A 197 -9.36 0.17 16.05
N LYS A 198 -8.65 1.29 15.87
CA LYS A 198 -9.25 2.62 15.98
C LYS A 198 -10.26 2.87 14.87
N ILE A 199 -9.90 2.65 13.60
CA ILE A 199 -10.84 2.84 12.50
C ILE A 199 -12.01 1.85 12.57
N GLU A 200 -11.78 0.64 13.09
CA GLU A 200 -12.83 -0.35 13.31
C GLU A 200 -13.83 0.10 14.38
N THR A 201 -13.34 0.57 15.52
CA THR A 201 -14.20 0.95 16.65
C THR A 201 -14.88 2.29 16.45
N GLU A 202 -14.18 3.29 15.90
CA GLU A 202 -14.73 4.63 15.74
C GLU A 202 -15.59 4.77 14.47
N LEU A 203 -15.22 4.13 13.36
CA LEU A 203 -15.87 4.30 12.08
C LEU A 203 -16.63 3.06 11.61
N GLY A 204 -16.49 1.92 12.29
CA GLY A 204 -17.14 0.65 11.91
C GLY A 204 -16.56 -0.02 10.67
N TRP A 205 -15.36 0.40 10.22
CA TRP A 205 -14.70 -0.21 9.06
C TRP A 205 -14.13 -1.58 9.40
N LYS A 206 -14.26 -2.52 8.45
CA LYS A 206 -13.55 -3.81 8.48
C LYS A 206 -13.22 -4.23 7.06
N PRO A 207 -12.06 -4.89 6.82
CA PRO A 207 -11.77 -5.45 5.50
C PRO A 207 -12.80 -6.53 5.13
N LYS A 208 -13.33 -6.45 3.92
CA LYS A 208 -14.34 -7.38 3.38
C LYS A 208 -13.73 -8.55 2.61
N TYR A 209 -12.51 -8.32 2.08
CA TYR A 209 -11.76 -9.33 1.34
C TYR A 209 -10.67 -9.93 2.22
N GLY A 210 -10.63 -11.24 2.34
CA GLY A 210 -9.44 -11.92 2.87
C GLY A 210 -8.30 -11.86 1.84
N LEU A 211 -7.07 -12.04 2.31
CA LEU A 211 -5.88 -12.03 1.45
C LEU A 211 -6.01 -12.97 0.24
N GLU A 212 -6.47 -14.20 0.43
CA GLU A 212 -6.55 -15.21 -0.63
C GLU A 212 -7.55 -14.82 -1.72
N LYS A 213 -8.74 -14.35 -1.33
CA LYS A 213 -9.76 -13.91 -2.28
C LYS A 213 -9.31 -12.67 -3.06
N GLY A 214 -8.71 -11.70 -2.37
CA GLY A 214 -8.16 -10.50 -3.01
C GLY A 214 -7.00 -10.84 -3.96
N LEU A 215 -6.11 -11.76 -3.56
CA LEU A 215 -4.98 -12.17 -4.38
C LEU A 215 -5.44 -12.89 -5.66
N ARG A 216 -6.38 -13.84 -5.54
CA ARG A 216 -6.99 -14.50 -6.70
C ARG A 216 -7.65 -13.48 -7.64
N LYS A 217 -8.46 -12.55 -7.11
CA LYS A 217 -9.11 -11.48 -7.89
C LYS A 217 -8.06 -10.63 -8.63
N THR A 218 -6.95 -10.34 -7.98
CA THR A 218 -5.85 -9.57 -8.57
C THR A 218 -5.16 -10.33 -9.70
N VAL A 219 -4.77 -11.58 -9.49
CA VAL A 219 -4.12 -12.41 -10.53
C VAL A 219 -5.03 -12.57 -11.74
N LEU A 220 -6.32 -12.89 -11.53
CA LEU A 220 -7.30 -13.01 -12.61
C LEU A 220 -7.49 -11.69 -13.38
N TRP A 221 -7.42 -10.56 -12.68
CA TRP A 221 -7.47 -9.26 -13.35
C TRP A 221 -6.27 -9.05 -14.29
N TYR A 222 -5.04 -9.37 -13.86
CA TYR A 222 -3.85 -9.26 -14.72
C TYR A 222 -3.88 -10.23 -15.88
N LEU A 223 -4.38 -11.44 -15.71
CA LEU A 223 -4.61 -12.39 -16.82
C LEU A 223 -5.55 -11.80 -17.87
N LYS A 224 -6.68 -11.23 -17.43
CA LYS A 224 -7.69 -10.63 -18.34
C LYS A 224 -7.23 -9.33 -18.99
N ASN A 225 -6.38 -8.55 -18.30
CA ASN A 225 -5.96 -7.20 -18.73
C ASN A 225 -4.48 -7.15 -19.13
N TYR A 226 -3.95 -8.25 -19.65
CA TYR A 226 -2.55 -8.35 -20.02
C TYR A 226 -2.14 -7.29 -21.07
N ASP A 227 -3.02 -6.93 -22.00
CA ASP A 227 -2.78 -5.88 -22.99
C ASP A 227 -2.56 -4.50 -22.37
N TRP A 228 -3.25 -4.19 -21.27
CA TRP A 228 -3.00 -2.97 -20.52
C TRP A 228 -1.56 -2.92 -19.99
N CYS A 229 -1.08 -4.03 -19.43
CA CYS A 229 0.31 -4.14 -18.98
C CYS A 229 1.31 -3.98 -20.12
N GLN A 230 1.05 -4.61 -21.28
CA GLN A 230 1.89 -4.48 -22.47
C GLN A 230 1.96 -3.02 -22.97
N ASN A 231 0.86 -2.28 -22.90
CA ASN A 231 0.83 -0.87 -23.24
C ASN A 231 1.67 0.01 -22.29
N ILE A 232 1.69 -0.30 -20.99
CA ILE A 232 2.58 0.38 -20.03
C ILE A 232 4.05 0.12 -20.41
N PHE A 233 4.41 -1.12 -20.71
CA PHE A 233 5.77 -1.48 -21.09
C PHE A 233 6.22 -0.73 -22.34
N LYS A 234 5.37 -0.70 -23.37
CA LYS A 234 5.66 -0.01 -24.64
C LYS A 234 5.77 1.50 -24.47
N LYS A 235 4.81 2.14 -23.79
CA LYS A 235 4.77 3.61 -23.63
C LYS A 235 5.82 4.12 -22.64
N GLY A 236 6.10 3.36 -21.57
CA GLY A 236 7.02 3.74 -20.51
C GLY A 236 8.46 3.26 -20.72
N ASN A 237 8.74 2.54 -21.82
CA ASN A 237 10.02 1.82 -22.01
C ASN A 237 10.43 0.97 -20.78
N TYR A 238 9.41 0.46 -20.04
CA TYR A 238 9.59 -0.26 -18.80
C TYR A 238 9.67 -1.77 -19.08
N ARG A 239 10.76 -2.41 -18.64
CA ARG A 239 11.06 -3.83 -18.92
C ARG A 239 10.86 -4.76 -17.72
N LEU A 240 9.98 -4.44 -16.78
CA LEU A 240 9.82 -5.18 -15.51
C LEU A 240 11.11 -5.21 -14.68
N GLU A 241 11.97 -4.24 -14.84
CA GLU A 241 13.18 -4.06 -14.05
C GLU A 241 12.90 -3.12 -12.88
N ARG A 242 13.71 -3.25 -11.83
CA ARG A 242 13.63 -2.35 -10.69
C ARG A 242 13.98 -0.91 -11.11
N LEU A 243 13.08 0.03 -10.84
CA LEU A 243 13.36 1.47 -11.01
C LEU A 243 14.30 1.95 -9.90
N GLY A 244 15.18 2.89 -10.22
CA GLY A 244 16.09 3.51 -9.25
C GLY A 244 17.31 2.66 -8.89
N LYS A 245 17.86 1.93 -9.87
CA LYS A 245 19.21 1.37 -9.76
C LYS A 245 20.26 2.42 -10.00
#